data_b0ca254e59d33b926e7a78ec30307023
#
_entry.id   b0ca254e59d33b926e7a78ec30307023
#
_cell.length_a   1.000
_cell.length_b   1.000
_cell.length_c   1.000
_cell.angle_alpha   90.00
_cell.angle_beta   90.00
_cell.angle_gamma   90.00
#
_symmetry.space_group_name_H-M   'P 1'
#
loop_
_entity.id
_entity.type
_entity.pdbx_description
1 polymer ?
#
loop_
_entity_poly.entity_id
_entity_poly.type
_entity_poly.pdbx_seq_one_letter_code
_entity_poly.pdbx_strand_id
1 'polypeptide(L)'
;MKNKVDVAIIGAGFAGSILAAALVKSGLRVALIDSTRHPRFAIGESSTPLADMILRRLGKNHQLPYLEALSTWSTWQSQFPEIACGRKRGFSYYQHHRHQFFSEQFLGQGSLLVAASANNDVADTHWYREEVDQFLFRQAVNLGVTEMLGHEIVQIEKEPSGTFTLRSVCDRGVATLHSGWIVDASGSSSVSASLPYARDLTHTLRTETRTTFGHYRAVGSWSQKLKELGHNLNLNPFDSDDAAQHHLLENGWLWMLRFNNGITSVGRTEWIGPAPDGKTENGERPDISKPQALPNDFGDYPSLAEIMAPASLTAPPQGVRSTGRLQRLVAPVLSQRHLMLPTAAMTLDPLHSTGIAHALAGVDRLLNIIITKDNETELDSAVHQYETSFLQESELIDELVSTAYLTMGDFKRFTAACMIYFAGAICSEERYQDGQNPTHLWNADDRNFVQFAKRACFALRQSNNDYQAIISEGLAPWNTAGLMDPRVQNRYAYTATK
;
A
#
# COMPACT_ATOMS: atom_id res chain seq x y z
N MET A 1 36.34 11.57 12.16
CA MET A 1 35.70 10.32 11.71
C MET A 1 34.21 10.19 12.12
N LYS A 2 33.59 11.17 12.78
CA LYS A 2 32.19 11.09 13.26
C LYS A 2 31.10 11.23 12.19
N ASN A 3 31.46 11.60 10.95
CA ASN A 3 30.47 11.94 9.90
C ASN A 3 30.56 10.99 8.68
N LYS A 4 30.99 9.73 8.87
CA LYS A 4 31.07 8.75 7.78
C LYS A 4 30.32 7.46 8.14
N VAL A 5 29.40 7.05 7.26
CA VAL A 5 28.64 5.80 7.35
C VAL A 5 28.80 4.98 6.07
N ASP A 6 28.42 3.72 6.12
CA ASP A 6 28.40 2.87 4.93
C ASP A 6 27.13 3.11 4.12
N VAL A 7 26.00 3.31 4.81
CA VAL A 7 24.69 3.56 4.19
C VAL A 7 23.99 4.74 4.86
N ALA A 8 23.53 5.70 4.08
CA ALA A 8 22.62 6.77 4.50
C ALA A 8 21.21 6.45 3.99
N ILE A 9 20.23 6.36 4.89
CA ILE A 9 18.82 6.14 4.57
C ILE A 9 18.06 7.42 4.86
N ILE A 10 17.36 7.94 3.85
CA ILE A 10 16.55 9.15 3.93
C ILE A 10 15.10 8.75 4.11
N GLY A 11 14.53 8.99 5.30
CA GLY A 11 13.18 8.61 5.69
C GLY A 11 13.17 7.54 6.78
N ALA A 12 12.68 7.93 7.97
CA ALA A 12 12.58 7.08 9.16
C ALA A 12 11.18 6.49 9.38
N GLY A 13 10.43 6.24 8.30
CA GLY A 13 9.22 5.44 8.32
C GLY A 13 9.52 3.95 8.49
N PHE A 14 8.48 3.09 8.51
CA PHE A 14 8.65 1.65 8.75
C PHE A 14 9.69 1.00 7.83
N ALA A 15 9.65 1.28 6.53
CA ALA A 15 10.53 0.62 5.57
C ALA A 15 12.00 1.04 5.75
N GLY A 16 12.27 2.34 5.93
CA GLY A 16 13.62 2.85 6.21
C GLY A 16 14.16 2.33 7.53
N SER A 17 13.32 2.24 8.57
CA SER A 17 13.70 1.72 9.90
C SER A 17 14.02 0.23 9.86
N ILE A 18 13.22 -0.59 9.15
CA ILE A 18 13.49 -2.02 9.00
C ILE A 18 14.78 -2.25 8.21
N LEU A 19 14.97 -1.52 7.09
CA LEU A 19 16.19 -1.60 6.29
C LEU A 19 17.42 -1.23 7.15
N ALA A 20 17.35 -0.13 7.90
CA ALA A 20 18.44 0.32 8.76
C ALA A 20 18.80 -0.73 9.82
N ALA A 21 17.80 -1.30 10.50
CA ALA A 21 17.98 -2.34 11.51
C ALA A 21 18.69 -3.59 10.94
N ALA A 22 18.23 -4.07 9.79
CA ALA A 22 18.80 -5.26 9.15
C ALA A 22 20.23 -5.02 8.65
N LEU A 23 20.54 -3.84 8.12
CA LEU A 23 21.89 -3.49 7.68
C LEU A 23 22.88 -3.39 8.86
N VAL A 24 22.46 -2.81 9.99
CA VAL A 24 23.30 -2.79 11.20
C VAL A 24 23.53 -4.19 11.73
N LYS A 25 22.54 -5.07 11.73
CA LYS A 25 22.69 -6.49 12.09
C LYS A 25 23.67 -7.21 11.18
N SER A 26 23.84 -6.75 9.94
CA SER A 26 24.83 -7.25 8.99
C SER A 26 26.22 -6.58 9.13
N GLY A 27 26.42 -5.75 10.15
CA GLY A 27 27.71 -5.14 10.48
C GLY A 27 28.00 -3.80 9.79
N LEU A 28 27.05 -3.21 9.10
CA LEU A 28 27.23 -1.93 8.42
C LEU A 28 26.92 -0.75 9.36
N ARG A 29 27.63 0.37 9.16
CA ARG A 29 27.34 1.64 9.83
C ARG A 29 26.25 2.36 9.06
N VAL A 30 25.11 2.62 9.69
CA VAL A 30 23.93 3.19 9.05
C VAL A 30 23.54 4.49 9.74
N ALA A 31 23.20 5.51 8.96
CA ALA A 31 22.50 6.71 9.42
C ALA A 31 21.06 6.71 8.88
N LEU A 32 20.11 6.98 9.75
CA LEU A 32 18.69 7.11 9.43
C LEU A 32 18.27 8.57 9.62
N ILE A 33 17.90 9.23 8.52
CA ILE A 33 17.71 10.68 8.42
C ILE A 33 16.22 10.95 8.14
N ASP A 34 15.61 11.87 8.88
CA ASP A 34 14.23 12.32 8.60
C ASP A 34 14.11 13.80 8.97
N SER A 35 13.38 14.57 8.15
CA SER A 35 13.10 15.98 8.43
C SER A 35 12.15 16.19 9.60
N THR A 36 11.38 15.17 9.95
CA THR A 36 10.42 15.17 11.05
C THR A 36 10.91 14.33 12.23
N ARG A 37 10.17 14.42 13.34
CA ARG A 37 10.42 13.62 14.55
C ARG A 37 9.23 12.69 14.80
N HIS A 38 9.49 11.54 15.44
CA HIS A 38 8.44 10.66 15.95
C HIS A 38 7.89 11.12 17.31
N PRO A 39 6.61 10.86 17.63
CA PRO A 39 5.58 10.28 16.75
C PRO A 39 5.10 11.27 15.69
N ARG A 40 4.65 10.77 14.53
CA ARG A 40 4.12 11.60 13.46
C ARG A 40 2.99 10.91 12.69
N PHE A 41 2.01 11.66 12.28
CA PHE A 41 0.93 11.17 11.42
C PHE A 41 1.47 10.65 10.08
N ALA A 42 1.07 9.45 9.71
CA ALA A 42 1.32 8.86 8.40
C ALA A 42 0.16 7.92 8.02
N ILE A 43 -0.03 7.69 6.73
CA ILE A 43 -0.98 6.72 6.17
C ILE A 43 -0.24 5.64 5.36
N GLY A 44 -0.99 4.72 4.73
CA GLY A 44 -0.47 3.50 4.15
C GLY A 44 -0.41 2.41 5.23
N GLU A 45 -1.60 2.02 5.69
CA GLU A 45 -1.84 1.38 6.99
C GLU A 45 -2.31 -0.07 6.87
N SER A 46 -2.74 -0.50 5.68
CA SER A 46 -3.35 -1.81 5.50
C SER A 46 -2.31 -2.84 5.01
N SER A 47 -2.00 -3.84 5.86
CA SER A 47 -1.16 -4.98 5.50
C SER A 47 -1.93 -6.00 4.63
N THR A 48 -1.23 -7.00 4.11
CA THR A 48 -1.78 -8.10 3.30
C THR A 48 -1.04 -9.39 3.65
N PRO A 49 -1.57 -10.58 3.33
CA PRO A 49 -0.86 -11.83 3.56
C PRO A 49 0.56 -11.82 3.00
N LEU A 50 0.72 -11.27 1.80
CA LEU A 50 2.03 -11.15 1.15
C LEU A 50 3.01 -10.26 1.95
N ALA A 51 2.52 -9.12 2.47
CA ALA A 51 3.31 -8.25 3.34
C ALA A 51 3.76 -8.96 4.61
N ASP A 52 2.85 -9.69 5.25
CA ASP A 52 3.12 -10.43 6.48
C ASP A 52 4.12 -11.58 6.27
N MET A 53 4.05 -12.27 5.13
CA MET A 53 5.02 -13.32 4.76
C MET A 53 6.43 -12.74 4.58
N ILE A 54 6.54 -11.59 3.89
CA ILE A 54 7.82 -10.91 3.71
C ILE A 54 8.35 -10.41 5.07
N LEU A 55 7.49 -9.85 5.92
CA LEU A 55 7.85 -9.35 7.24
C LEU A 55 8.42 -10.47 8.12
N ARG A 56 7.77 -11.65 8.16
CA ARG A 56 8.27 -12.84 8.87
C ARG A 56 9.61 -13.28 8.33
N ARG A 57 9.78 -13.31 7.00
CA ARG A 57 11.05 -13.69 6.37
C ARG A 57 12.17 -12.72 6.74
N LEU A 58 11.93 -11.42 6.68
CA LEU A 58 12.88 -10.39 7.11
C LEU A 58 13.25 -10.58 8.60
N GLY A 59 12.26 -10.84 9.45
CA GLY A 59 12.47 -11.12 10.88
C GLY A 59 13.42 -12.29 11.11
N LYS A 60 13.16 -13.42 10.45
CA LYS A 60 14.00 -14.63 10.54
C LYS A 60 15.40 -14.44 9.96
N ASN A 61 15.50 -13.94 8.74
CA ASN A 61 16.76 -13.84 8.02
C ASN A 61 17.74 -12.85 8.69
N HIS A 62 17.23 -11.79 9.31
CA HIS A 62 18.05 -10.73 9.91
C HIS A 62 18.00 -10.72 11.44
N GLN A 63 17.43 -11.75 12.08
CA GLN A 63 17.33 -11.87 13.55
C GLN A 63 16.66 -10.64 14.18
N LEU A 64 15.51 -10.27 13.63
CA LEU A 64 14.65 -9.18 14.08
C LEU A 64 13.29 -9.74 14.53
N PRO A 65 13.21 -10.44 15.69
CA PRO A 65 12.03 -11.23 16.08
C PRO A 65 10.77 -10.38 16.25
N TYR A 66 10.90 -9.09 16.54
CA TYR A 66 9.73 -8.20 16.59
C TYR A 66 9.00 -8.09 15.24
N LEU A 67 9.68 -8.28 14.10
CA LEU A 67 9.01 -8.29 12.79
C LEU A 67 8.11 -9.51 12.62
N GLU A 68 8.54 -10.66 13.15
CA GLU A 68 7.70 -11.87 13.16
C GLU A 68 6.44 -11.66 14.01
N ALA A 69 6.60 -11.04 15.17
CA ALA A 69 5.47 -10.73 16.07
C ALA A 69 4.45 -9.77 15.44
N LEU A 70 4.91 -8.78 14.65
CA LEU A 70 4.02 -7.82 13.96
C LEU A 70 3.29 -8.41 12.75
N SER A 71 3.55 -9.66 12.36
CA SER A 71 3.03 -10.25 11.12
C SER A 71 1.67 -10.93 11.25
N THR A 72 1.06 -11.00 12.44
CA THR A 72 -0.32 -11.46 12.64
C THR A 72 -0.96 -10.73 13.81
N TRP A 73 -2.29 -10.66 13.79
CA TRP A 73 -3.06 -10.03 14.87
C TRP A 73 -2.74 -10.62 16.25
N SER A 74 -2.80 -11.95 16.42
CA SER A 74 -2.65 -12.56 17.75
C SER A 74 -1.24 -12.41 18.31
N THR A 75 -0.20 -12.58 17.49
CA THR A 75 1.19 -12.40 17.92
C THR A 75 1.49 -10.95 18.25
N TRP A 76 0.93 -10.01 17.47
CA TRP A 76 1.04 -8.58 17.78
C TRP A 76 0.40 -8.24 19.13
N GLN A 77 -0.87 -8.64 19.33
CA GLN A 77 -1.58 -8.35 20.58
C GLN A 77 -0.94 -9.01 21.82
N SER A 78 -0.29 -10.17 21.64
CA SER A 78 0.37 -10.86 22.76
C SER A 78 1.72 -10.26 23.14
N GLN A 79 2.49 -9.75 22.15
CA GLN A 79 3.87 -9.30 22.38
C GLN A 79 3.99 -7.78 22.48
N PHE A 80 3.13 -7.03 21.81
CA PHE A 80 3.16 -5.56 21.73
C PHE A 80 1.74 -4.96 21.84
N PRO A 81 0.99 -5.28 22.90
CA PRO A 81 -0.40 -4.79 23.08
C PRO A 81 -0.47 -3.26 23.20
N GLU A 82 0.64 -2.61 23.56
CA GLU A 82 0.74 -1.15 23.67
C GLU A 82 0.85 -0.43 22.32
N ILE A 83 1.12 -1.16 21.23
CA ILE A 83 1.20 -0.58 19.89
C ILE A 83 -0.12 -0.82 19.18
N ALA A 84 -0.85 0.24 18.91
CA ALA A 84 -2.17 0.14 18.31
C ALA A 84 -2.11 -0.43 16.88
N CYS A 85 -3.02 -1.37 16.63
CA CYS A 85 -3.27 -1.92 15.31
C CYS A 85 -4.75 -2.29 15.13
N GLY A 86 -5.16 -2.55 13.90
CA GLY A 86 -6.50 -3.05 13.59
C GLY A 86 -6.45 -4.49 13.10
N ARG A 87 -7.48 -5.30 13.42
CA ARG A 87 -7.61 -6.63 12.84
C ARG A 87 -8.10 -6.54 11.40
N LYS A 88 -7.42 -7.22 10.49
CA LYS A 88 -7.82 -7.29 9.09
C LYS A 88 -7.99 -8.73 8.63
N ARG A 89 -9.24 -9.17 8.55
CA ARG A 89 -9.61 -10.51 8.06
C ARG A 89 -9.58 -10.62 6.53
N GLY A 90 -9.65 -9.48 5.85
CA GLY A 90 -9.70 -9.44 4.40
C GLY A 90 -10.11 -8.10 3.83
N PHE A 91 -10.73 -8.17 2.67
CA PHE A 91 -11.24 -7.01 1.94
C PHE A 91 -12.76 -7.08 1.85
N SER A 92 -13.41 -5.93 2.03
CA SER A 92 -14.84 -5.80 1.78
C SER A 92 -15.14 -4.59 0.91
N TYR A 93 -16.04 -4.76 -0.04
CA TYR A 93 -16.46 -3.73 -0.99
C TYR A 93 -17.97 -3.62 -0.97
N TYR A 94 -18.51 -2.38 -0.92
CA TYR A 94 -19.93 -2.08 -0.85
C TYR A 94 -20.26 -0.98 -1.84
N GLN A 95 -21.13 -1.27 -2.83
CA GLN A 95 -21.54 -0.29 -3.83
C GLN A 95 -22.68 0.57 -3.29
N HIS A 96 -22.48 1.88 -3.23
CA HIS A 96 -23.49 2.85 -2.83
C HIS A 96 -24.10 3.56 -4.04
N HIS A 97 -25.39 3.88 -3.92
CA HIS A 97 -26.09 4.72 -4.87
C HIS A 97 -26.52 6.03 -4.20
N ARG A 98 -26.41 7.15 -4.92
CA ARG A 98 -26.81 8.45 -4.40
C ARG A 98 -28.25 8.47 -3.91
N HIS A 99 -28.47 9.16 -2.81
CA HIS A 99 -29.78 9.36 -2.18
C HIS A 99 -30.50 8.07 -1.76
N GLN A 100 -29.78 6.95 -1.66
CA GLN A 100 -30.32 5.66 -1.25
C GLN A 100 -29.52 5.09 -0.08
N PHE A 101 -30.22 4.47 0.87
CA PHE A 101 -29.59 3.58 1.83
C PHE A 101 -28.96 2.40 1.11
N PHE A 102 -27.86 1.91 1.65
CA PHE A 102 -27.24 0.68 1.11
C PHE A 102 -28.24 -0.47 1.18
N SER A 103 -28.39 -1.18 0.07
CA SER A 103 -29.24 -2.38 -0.02
C SER A 103 -28.67 -3.37 -1.01
N GLU A 104 -28.88 -4.66 -0.74
CA GLU A 104 -28.66 -5.76 -1.68
C GLU A 104 -30.01 -6.40 -1.98
N GLN A 105 -30.44 -6.38 -3.22
CA GLN A 105 -31.64 -7.10 -3.65
C GLN A 105 -31.44 -8.62 -3.53
N PHE A 106 -30.22 -9.09 -3.85
CA PHE A 106 -29.77 -10.47 -3.68
C PHE A 106 -28.35 -10.46 -3.11
N LEU A 107 -28.01 -11.47 -2.32
CA LEU A 107 -26.69 -11.61 -1.71
C LEU A 107 -25.59 -11.55 -2.78
N GLY A 108 -24.58 -10.70 -2.55
CA GLY A 108 -23.47 -10.46 -3.48
C GLY A 108 -23.76 -9.50 -4.63
N GLN A 109 -24.97 -8.96 -4.71
CA GLN A 109 -25.25 -7.85 -5.61
C GLN A 109 -25.00 -6.52 -4.90
N GLY A 110 -23.85 -5.92 -5.13
CA GLY A 110 -23.43 -4.67 -4.49
C GLY A 110 -22.52 -4.87 -3.29
N SER A 111 -22.17 -6.11 -2.93
CA SER A 111 -21.09 -6.36 -1.97
C SER A 111 -20.20 -7.54 -2.36
N LEU A 112 -18.92 -7.41 -2.02
CA LEU A 112 -17.88 -8.42 -2.20
C LEU A 112 -17.06 -8.52 -0.91
N LEU A 113 -16.93 -9.71 -0.35
CA LEU A 113 -16.06 -10.00 0.79
C LEU A 113 -15.07 -11.10 0.41
N VAL A 114 -13.79 -10.79 0.54
CA VAL A 114 -12.68 -11.70 0.22
C VAL A 114 -11.84 -11.85 1.48
N ALA A 115 -11.94 -13.01 2.13
CA ALA A 115 -11.10 -13.31 3.28
C ALA A 115 -9.63 -13.47 2.84
N ALA A 116 -8.73 -12.90 3.61
CA ALA A 116 -7.29 -12.99 3.43
C ALA A 116 -6.64 -13.91 4.48
N SER A 117 -7.39 -14.35 5.48
CA SER A 117 -6.94 -15.21 6.56
C SER A 117 -8.04 -16.18 7.01
N ALA A 118 -7.66 -17.34 7.52
CA ALA A 118 -8.58 -18.41 7.91
C ALA A 118 -9.43 -18.05 9.15
N ASN A 119 -8.86 -17.31 10.09
CA ASN A 119 -9.49 -16.94 11.36
C ASN A 119 -8.92 -15.63 11.92
N ASN A 120 -9.42 -15.19 13.07
CA ASN A 120 -9.00 -13.94 13.70
C ASN A 120 -7.56 -13.95 14.20
N ASP A 121 -7.03 -15.10 14.62
CA ASP A 121 -5.70 -15.17 15.23
C ASP A 121 -4.58 -14.94 14.20
N VAL A 122 -4.76 -15.48 13.01
CA VAL A 122 -3.80 -15.33 11.89
C VAL A 122 -4.19 -14.18 10.95
N ALA A 123 -5.10 -13.31 11.36
CA ALA A 123 -5.51 -12.15 10.58
C ALA A 123 -4.33 -11.21 10.30
N ASP A 124 -4.37 -10.57 9.13
CA ASP A 124 -3.53 -9.43 8.81
C ASP A 124 -3.86 -8.25 9.73
N THR A 125 -3.09 -7.17 9.65
CA THR A 125 -3.28 -6.02 10.52
C THR A 125 -3.38 -4.72 9.74
N HIS A 126 -4.13 -3.78 10.31
CA HIS A 126 -3.99 -2.37 9.99
C HIS A 126 -2.98 -1.74 10.94
N TRP A 127 -2.01 -1.04 10.41
CA TRP A 127 -0.91 -0.44 11.16
C TRP A 127 -1.25 1.00 11.54
N TYR A 128 -1.42 1.26 12.83
CA TYR A 128 -1.51 2.64 13.29
C TYR A 128 -0.11 3.27 13.20
N ARG A 129 0.15 3.88 12.06
CA ARG A 129 1.50 4.24 11.59
C ARG A 129 2.26 5.17 12.52
N GLU A 130 1.58 6.03 13.26
CA GLU A 130 2.18 6.92 14.24
C GLU A 130 2.98 6.14 15.29
N GLU A 131 2.41 5.07 15.84
CA GLU A 131 3.04 4.22 16.87
C GLU A 131 3.97 3.17 16.26
N VAL A 132 3.56 2.54 15.17
CA VAL A 132 4.36 1.50 14.48
C VAL A 132 5.67 2.07 13.95
N ASP A 133 5.63 3.22 13.26
CA ASP A 133 6.83 3.86 12.73
C ASP A 133 7.78 4.26 13.85
N GLN A 134 7.25 4.82 14.96
CA GLN A 134 8.04 5.15 16.12
C GLN A 134 8.69 3.93 16.77
N PHE A 135 7.94 2.83 16.92
CA PHE A 135 8.44 1.58 17.46
C PHE A 135 9.60 1.04 16.62
N LEU A 136 9.40 0.88 15.32
CA LEU A 136 10.42 0.36 14.40
C LEU A 136 11.65 1.24 14.34
N PHE A 137 11.47 2.56 14.36
CA PHE A 137 12.58 3.51 14.47
C PHE A 137 13.39 3.30 15.75
N ARG A 138 12.73 3.19 16.91
CA ARG A 138 13.41 2.92 18.19
C ARG A 138 14.15 1.59 18.20
N GLN A 139 13.59 0.54 17.59
CA GLN A 139 14.29 -0.75 17.43
C GLN A 139 15.57 -0.58 16.62
N ALA A 140 15.55 0.17 15.53
CA ALA A 140 16.73 0.44 14.72
C ALA A 140 17.81 1.22 15.50
N VAL A 141 17.42 2.26 16.23
CA VAL A 141 18.34 3.06 17.08
C VAL A 141 18.96 2.21 18.20
N ASN A 142 18.17 1.35 18.84
CA ASN A 142 18.66 0.44 19.89
C ASN A 142 19.69 -0.57 19.36
N LEU A 143 19.67 -0.89 18.06
CA LEU A 143 20.66 -1.74 17.40
C LEU A 143 21.92 -0.96 16.98
N GLY A 144 21.97 0.35 17.14
CA GLY A 144 23.14 1.17 16.85
C GLY A 144 23.07 2.01 15.58
N VAL A 145 21.89 2.16 14.98
CA VAL A 145 21.68 3.11 13.87
C VAL A 145 21.93 4.54 14.36
N THR A 146 22.68 5.31 13.58
CA THR A 146 22.90 6.74 13.86
C THR A 146 21.61 7.52 13.56
N GLU A 147 21.01 8.08 14.59
CA GLU A 147 19.79 8.89 14.48
C GLU A 147 20.09 10.29 13.98
N MET A 148 19.35 10.74 12.96
CA MET A 148 19.35 12.11 12.43
C MET A 148 17.92 12.61 12.18
N LEU A 149 17.09 12.70 13.23
CA LEU A 149 15.72 13.28 13.14
C LEU A 149 15.75 14.81 13.23
N GLY A 150 14.88 15.46 12.46
CA GLY A 150 14.83 16.92 12.31
C GLY A 150 15.92 17.43 11.36
N HIS A 151 16.43 16.57 10.48
CA HIS A 151 17.41 16.91 9.45
C HIS A 151 16.76 16.86 8.07
N GLU A 152 16.56 18.02 7.47
CA GLU A 152 16.08 18.15 6.09
C GLU A 152 17.25 18.08 5.11
N ILE A 153 17.25 17.12 4.20
CA ILE A 153 18.27 16.99 3.15
C ILE A 153 18.09 18.13 2.15
N VAL A 154 19.14 18.93 1.97
CA VAL A 154 19.12 20.06 1.03
C VAL A 154 20.04 19.86 -0.17
N GLN A 155 21.00 18.92 -0.05
CA GLN A 155 21.94 18.62 -1.13
C GLN A 155 22.47 17.20 -1.04
N ILE A 156 22.59 16.56 -2.21
CA ILE A 156 23.23 15.25 -2.38
C ILE A 156 24.23 15.38 -3.55
N GLU A 157 25.51 15.12 -3.26
CA GLU A 157 26.58 15.18 -4.23
C GLU A 157 27.29 13.83 -4.32
N LYS A 158 27.55 13.36 -5.55
CA LYS A 158 28.40 12.19 -5.79
C LYS A 158 29.83 12.65 -5.96
N GLU A 159 30.72 12.13 -5.13
CA GLU A 159 32.13 12.43 -5.18
C GLU A 159 32.86 11.63 -6.28
N PRO A 160 34.01 12.10 -6.77
CA PRO A 160 34.85 11.34 -7.73
C PRO A 160 35.29 9.97 -7.21
N SER A 161 35.35 9.78 -5.89
CA SER A 161 35.62 8.49 -5.23
C SER A 161 34.49 7.48 -5.33
N GLY A 162 33.30 7.88 -5.85
CA GLY A 162 32.10 7.07 -5.88
C GLY A 162 31.26 7.10 -4.59
N THR A 163 31.75 7.79 -3.54
CA THR A 163 30.97 8.04 -2.33
C THR A 163 30.05 9.25 -2.49
N PHE A 164 29.20 9.50 -1.50
CA PHE A 164 28.25 10.62 -1.52
C PHE A 164 28.51 11.55 -0.34
N THR A 165 28.30 12.84 -0.57
CA THR A 165 28.21 13.87 0.47
C THR A 165 26.77 14.38 0.53
N LEU A 166 26.15 14.19 1.71
CA LEU A 166 24.81 14.70 2.02
C LEU A 166 24.94 15.92 2.93
N ARG A 167 24.24 17.01 2.57
CA ARG A 167 24.09 18.18 3.45
C ARG A 167 22.64 18.28 3.89
N SER A 168 22.48 18.47 5.20
CA SER A 168 21.15 18.65 5.80
C SER A 168 21.12 19.89 6.66
N VAL A 169 19.92 20.47 6.80
CA VAL A 169 19.64 21.58 7.71
C VAL A 169 18.83 21.05 8.89
N CYS A 170 19.19 21.45 10.09
CA CYS A 170 18.45 21.17 11.33
C CYS A 170 18.49 22.38 12.26
N ASP A 171 17.81 22.30 13.40
CA ASP A 171 17.76 23.40 14.41
C ASP A 171 19.14 23.87 14.90
N ARG A 172 20.17 23.03 14.74
CA ARG A 172 21.55 23.30 15.15
C ARG A 172 22.43 23.86 14.01
N GLY A 173 21.83 24.09 12.83
CA GLY A 173 22.53 24.55 11.64
C GLY A 173 22.74 23.45 10.60
N VAL A 174 23.77 23.61 9.76
CA VAL A 174 24.07 22.68 8.66
C VAL A 174 24.91 21.52 9.17
N ALA A 175 24.50 20.30 8.81
CA ALA A 175 25.26 19.08 9.03
C ALA A 175 25.69 18.45 7.70
N THR A 176 26.86 17.79 7.71
CA THR A 176 27.38 17.06 6.54
C THR A 176 27.64 15.61 6.93
N LEU A 177 27.20 14.69 6.08
CA LEU A 177 27.39 13.24 6.22
C LEU A 177 28.00 12.68 4.92
N HIS A 178 28.99 11.81 5.06
CA HIS A 178 29.57 11.06 3.94
C HIS A 178 29.09 9.61 3.99
N SER A 179 28.71 9.06 2.84
CA SER A 179 28.16 7.70 2.74
C SER A 179 28.65 6.96 1.50
N GLY A 180 28.75 5.63 1.61
CA GLY A 180 29.02 4.76 0.48
C GLY A 180 27.77 4.48 -0.36
N TRP A 181 26.61 4.47 0.29
CA TRP A 181 25.30 4.22 -0.33
C TRP A 181 24.29 5.26 0.13
N ILE A 182 23.36 5.59 -0.76
CA ILE A 182 22.14 6.32 -0.42
C ILE A 182 20.93 5.43 -0.74
N VAL A 183 20.01 5.35 0.22
CA VAL A 183 18.67 4.76 0.01
C VAL A 183 17.63 5.81 0.36
N ASP A 184 16.83 6.19 -0.62
CA ASP A 184 15.67 7.05 -0.39
C ASP A 184 14.47 6.19 0.06
N ALA A 185 14.08 6.36 1.31
CA ALA A 185 12.92 5.77 1.97
C ALA A 185 11.92 6.85 2.43
N SER A 186 11.98 8.06 1.86
CA SER A 186 11.24 9.24 2.31
C SER A 186 9.73 9.22 1.97
N GLY A 187 9.26 8.14 1.37
CA GLY A 187 7.85 7.95 1.05
C GLY A 187 7.31 9.03 0.11
N SER A 188 6.20 9.67 0.46
CA SER A 188 5.57 10.68 -0.38
C SER A 188 6.43 11.93 -0.60
N SER A 189 7.42 12.21 0.26
CA SER A 189 8.35 13.33 0.07
C SER A 189 9.28 13.11 -1.12
N SER A 190 9.64 11.84 -1.42
CA SER A 190 10.41 11.45 -2.60
C SER A 190 11.62 12.37 -2.86
N VAL A 191 12.49 12.50 -1.86
CA VAL A 191 13.60 13.47 -1.86
C VAL A 191 14.47 13.34 -3.11
N SER A 192 14.77 12.11 -3.51
CA SER A 192 15.60 11.84 -4.69
C SER A 192 14.90 12.11 -6.03
N ALA A 193 13.58 12.18 -6.06
CA ALA A 193 12.84 12.47 -7.30
C ALA A 193 13.05 13.91 -7.80
N SER A 194 13.45 14.82 -6.93
CA SER A 194 13.76 16.21 -7.28
C SER A 194 15.15 16.39 -7.90
N LEU A 195 15.98 15.35 -7.91
CA LEU A 195 17.34 15.43 -8.47
C LEU A 195 17.32 15.50 -10.00
N PRO A 196 18.21 16.27 -10.62
CA PRO A 196 18.19 16.53 -12.07
C PRO A 196 18.34 15.27 -12.94
N TYR A 197 18.88 14.18 -12.38
CA TYR A 197 19.09 12.92 -13.06
C TYR A 197 18.04 11.85 -12.70
N ALA A 198 17.04 12.20 -11.90
CA ALA A 198 15.89 11.31 -11.65
C ALA A 198 15.01 11.22 -12.91
N ARG A 199 14.58 10.00 -13.22
CA ARG A 199 13.73 9.74 -14.39
C ARG A 199 12.27 9.67 -13.96
N ASP A 200 11.52 10.73 -14.21
CA ASP A 200 10.07 10.78 -13.96
C ASP A 200 9.32 10.02 -15.05
N LEU A 201 8.62 8.97 -14.65
CA LEU A 201 7.79 8.10 -15.48
C LEU A 201 6.29 8.24 -15.16
N THR A 202 5.90 9.24 -14.39
CA THR A 202 4.50 9.46 -13.95
C THR A 202 3.53 9.55 -15.12
N HIS A 203 3.98 10.06 -16.27
CA HIS A 203 3.18 10.18 -17.49
C HIS A 203 2.78 8.83 -18.09
N THR A 204 3.44 7.73 -17.72
CA THR A 204 3.11 6.38 -18.21
C THR A 204 1.95 5.74 -17.43
N LEU A 205 1.61 6.28 -16.26
CA LEU A 205 0.54 5.76 -15.42
C LEU A 205 -0.84 6.16 -15.95
N ARG A 206 -1.75 5.19 -15.98
CA ARG A 206 -3.15 5.32 -16.42
C ARG A 206 -4.05 5.82 -15.29
N THR A 207 -3.73 5.45 -14.05
CA THR A 207 -4.49 5.87 -12.87
C THR A 207 -4.25 7.34 -12.61
N GLU A 208 -5.34 8.09 -12.50
CA GLU A 208 -5.32 9.50 -12.09
C GLU A 208 -6.37 9.70 -11.00
N THR A 209 -5.93 9.77 -9.75
CA THR A 209 -6.81 9.98 -8.60
C THR A 209 -6.28 11.07 -7.69
N ARG A 210 -7.18 11.64 -6.87
CA ARG A 210 -6.83 12.47 -5.72
C ARG A 210 -7.43 11.84 -4.47
N THR A 211 -6.84 12.14 -3.32
CA THR A 211 -7.27 11.55 -2.05
C THR A 211 -7.37 12.60 -0.97
N THR A 212 -8.43 12.51 -0.16
CA THR A 212 -8.61 13.30 1.07
C THR A 212 -8.78 12.36 2.25
N PHE A 213 -8.06 12.56 3.36
CA PHE A 213 -8.02 11.60 4.46
C PHE A 213 -7.72 12.22 5.82
N GLY A 214 -8.06 11.47 6.87
CA GLY A 214 -7.76 11.77 8.26
C GLY A 214 -8.11 10.60 9.19
N HIS A 215 -7.73 10.74 10.46
CA HIS A 215 -8.08 9.82 11.53
C HIS A 215 -9.23 10.39 12.36
N TYR A 216 -10.20 9.55 12.66
CA TYR A 216 -11.44 9.93 13.34
C TYR A 216 -11.70 9.05 14.55
N ARG A 217 -12.35 9.60 15.57
CA ARG A 217 -12.99 8.85 16.65
C ARG A 217 -14.49 8.79 16.42
N ALA A 218 -15.13 7.84 17.10
CA ALA A 218 -16.58 7.66 17.09
C ALA A 218 -17.22 7.41 15.71
N VAL A 219 -16.47 6.84 14.76
CA VAL A 219 -17.05 6.36 13.50
C VAL A 219 -17.97 5.17 13.79
N GLY A 220 -19.23 5.24 13.37
CA GLY A 220 -20.23 4.18 13.58
C GLY A 220 -19.80 2.84 12.96
N SER A 221 -20.28 1.71 13.50
CA SER A 221 -20.01 0.37 13.00
C SER A 221 -20.77 0.11 11.69
N TRP A 222 -20.05 -0.32 10.66
CA TRP A 222 -20.68 -0.73 9.40
C TRP A 222 -21.45 -2.04 9.54
N SER A 223 -20.92 -3.00 10.30
CA SER A 223 -21.62 -4.25 10.59
C SER A 223 -22.93 -4.01 11.33
N GLN A 224 -22.94 -3.06 12.27
CA GLN A 224 -24.18 -2.67 12.97
C GLN A 224 -25.16 -2.00 12.00
N LYS A 225 -24.68 -1.10 11.13
CA LYS A 225 -25.52 -0.44 10.13
C LYS A 225 -26.15 -1.45 9.16
N LEU A 226 -25.42 -2.44 8.70
CA LEU A 226 -25.96 -3.50 7.86
C LEU A 226 -27.10 -4.28 8.56
N LYS A 227 -26.96 -4.59 9.86
CA LYS A 227 -28.03 -5.23 10.65
C LYS A 227 -29.27 -4.34 10.76
N GLU A 228 -29.09 -3.05 11.02
CA GLU A 228 -30.19 -2.06 11.08
C GLU A 228 -30.93 -1.95 9.76
N LEU A 229 -30.24 -2.10 8.63
CA LEU A 229 -30.82 -2.14 7.28
C LEU A 229 -31.43 -3.52 6.92
N GLY A 230 -31.41 -4.48 7.85
CA GLY A 230 -32.04 -5.80 7.67
C GLY A 230 -31.18 -6.83 6.92
N HIS A 231 -29.88 -6.58 6.73
CA HIS A 231 -29.01 -7.53 6.04
C HIS A 231 -28.65 -8.73 6.92
N ASN A 232 -28.68 -9.93 6.36
CA ASN A 232 -28.24 -11.16 7.02
C ASN A 232 -26.71 -11.33 6.90
N LEU A 233 -25.98 -11.12 7.99
CA LEU A 233 -24.52 -11.23 8.03
C LEU A 233 -23.99 -12.63 8.30
N ASN A 234 -24.86 -13.63 8.53
CA ASN A 234 -24.44 -15.00 8.90
C ASN A 234 -23.64 -15.72 7.79
N LEU A 235 -23.80 -15.28 6.54
CA LEU A 235 -23.07 -15.82 5.40
C LEU A 235 -21.78 -15.05 5.09
N ASN A 236 -21.47 -13.99 5.81
CA ASN A 236 -20.23 -13.27 5.65
C ASN A 236 -19.07 -14.10 6.21
N PRO A 237 -17.93 -14.16 5.51
CA PRO A 237 -16.76 -14.93 5.97
C PRO A 237 -16.07 -14.32 7.20
N PHE A 238 -16.36 -13.05 7.49
CA PHE A 238 -15.83 -12.30 8.64
C PHE A 238 -16.72 -11.09 8.95
N ASP A 239 -16.51 -10.49 10.11
CA ASP A 239 -17.15 -9.22 10.48
C ASP A 239 -16.63 -8.09 9.58
N SER A 240 -17.53 -7.32 8.97
CA SER A 240 -17.16 -6.24 8.05
C SER A 240 -16.29 -5.16 8.70
N ASP A 241 -16.40 -4.96 10.01
CA ASP A 241 -15.55 -4.01 10.74
C ASP A 241 -14.11 -4.52 10.96
N ASP A 242 -13.86 -5.81 10.74
CA ASP A 242 -12.54 -6.44 10.76
C ASP A 242 -11.91 -6.53 9.35
N ALA A 243 -12.27 -5.66 8.43
CA ALA A 243 -11.77 -5.66 7.05
C ALA A 243 -11.12 -4.32 6.68
N ALA A 244 -10.34 -4.33 5.60
CA ALA A 244 -10.18 -3.12 4.82
C ALA A 244 -11.52 -2.85 4.11
N GLN A 245 -12.31 -1.92 4.64
CA GLN A 245 -13.62 -1.58 4.08
C GLN A 245 -13.44 -0.60 2.92
N HIS A 246 -14.11 -0.91 1.80
CA HIS A 246 -14.18 -0.08 0.61
C HIS A 246 -15.64 0.22 0.30
N HIS A 247 -16.03 1.46 0.40
CA HIS A 247 -17.36 1.94 0.04
C HIS A 247 -17.25 2.60 -1.33
N LEU A 248 -17.77 1.93 -2.36
CA LEU A 248 -17.73 2.40 -3.75
C LEU A 248 -18.79 3.48 -3.94
N LEU A 249 -18.36 4.61 -4.45
CA LEU A 249 -19.18 5.79 -4.73
C LEU A 249 -19.20 6.03 -6.25
N GLU A 250 -19.97 6.99 -6.71
CA GLU A 250 -20.12 7.27 -8.14
C GLU A 250 -18.80 7.60 -8.85
N ASN A 251 -17.93 8.42 -8.22
CA ASN A 251 -16.66 8.89 -8.80
C ASN A 251 -15.43 8.43 -8.03
N GLY A 252 -15.49 7.30 -7.35
CA GLY A 252 -14.38 6.81 -6.55
C GLY A 252 -14.85 5.97 -5.38
N TRP A 253 -14.11 5.98 -4.31
CA TRP A 253 -14.41 5.13 -3.16
C TRP A 253 -13.87 5.71 -1.85
N LEU A 254 -14.39 5.20 -0.74
CA LEU A 254 -14.00 5.57 0.62
C LEU A 254 -13.45 4.34 1.32
N TRP A 255 -12.33 4.49 2.05
CA TRP A 255 -11.88 3.45 2.99
C TRP A 255 -12.27 3.77 4.43
N MET A 256 -12.46 2.70 5.21
CA MET A 256 -12.51 2.74 6.67
C MET A 256 -11.64 1.62 7.23
N LEU A 257 -10.61 1.98 8.00
CA LEU A 257 -9.70 1.05 8.66
C LEU A 257 -9.76 1.30 10.16
N ARG A 258 -10.23 0.33 10.91
CA ARG A 258 -10.43 0.46 12.37
C ARG A 258 -9.21 0.00 13.14
N PHE A 259 -8.85 0.73 14.19
CA PHE A 259 -7.78 0.37 15.12
C PHE A 259 -8.34 0.09 16.51
N ASN A 260 -7.61 -0.72 17.31
CA ASN A 260 -8.01 -1.11 18.66
C ASN A 260 -7.92 0.03 19.71
N ASN A 261 -7.35 1.18 19.35
CA ASN A 261 -7.34 2.40 20.18
C ASN A 261 -8.58 3.30 19.98
N GLY A 262 -9.59 2.82 19.25
CA GLY A 262 -10.83 3.55 18.97
C GLY A 262 -10.72 4.61 17.87
N ILE A 263 -9.59 4.64 17.15
CA ILE A 263 -9.41 5.47 15.96
C ILE A 263 -9.83 4.67 14.71
N THR A 264 -10.38 5.37 13.74
CA THR A 264 -10.64 4.86 12.39
C THR A 264 -9.96 5.76 11.38
N SER A 265 -9.11 5.19 10.53
CA SER A 265 -8.60 5.88 9.35
C SER A 265 -9.70 5.94 8.31
N VAL A 266 -10.01 7.13 7.85
CA VAL A 266 -11.04 7.37 6.82
C VAL A 266 -10.42 8.22 5.71
N GLY A 267 -10.61 7.79 4.48
CA GLY A 267 -10.19 8.60 3.35
C GLY A 267 -11.01 8.28 2.10
N ARG A 268 -11.20 9.30 1.29
CA ARG A 268 -11.90 9.24 0.02
C ARG A 268 -10.92 9.43 -1.13
N THR A 269 -10.96 8.54 -2.09
CA THR A 269 -10.19 8.63 -3.33
C THR A 269 -11.15 8.81 -4.49
N GLU A 270 -10.84 9.77 -5.37
CA GLU A 270 -11.66 10.14 -6.50
C GLU A 270 -10.87 10.05 -7.80
N TRP A 271 -11.52 9.55 -8.84
CA TRP A 271 -10.98 9.58 -10.20
C TRP A 271 -10.99 11.01 -10.75
N ILE A 272 -9.85 11.47 -11.25
CA ILE A 272 -9.68 12.79 -11.88
C ILE A 272 -9.17 12.70 -13.32
N GLY A 273 -8.92 11.47 -13.81
CA GLY A 273 -8.52 11.20 -15.18
C GLY A 273 -9.68 11.33 -16.18
N PRO A 274 -9.43 11.04 -17.45
CA PRO A 274 -10.49 11.01 -18.48
C PRO A 274 -11.60 10.04 -18.10
N ALA A 275 -12.86 10.43 -18.37
CA ALA A 275 -14.01 9.55 -18.16
C ALA A 275 -13.93 8.32 -19.07
N PRO A 276 -14.44 7.14 -18.63
CA PRO A 276 -14.38 5.89 -19.38
C PRO A 276 -15.03 5.96 -20.76
N ASP A 277 -16.06 6.77 -20.88
CA ASP A 277 -16.89 6.96 -22.11
C ASP A 277 -16.55 8.24 -22.90
N GLY A 278 -15.50 8.96 -22.47
CA GLY A 278 -15.14 10.26 -23.05
C GLY A 278 -16.16 11.37 -22.78
N LYS A 279 -17.20 11.08 -22.00
CA LYS A 279 -18.23 12.04 -21.63
C LYS A 279 -17.94 12.57 -20.23
N THR A 280 -17.40 13.75 -20.13
CA THR A 280 -17.52 14.53 -18.90
C THR A 280 -18.93 15.13 -18.89
N GLU A 281 -19.70 14.96 -17.80
CA GLU A 281 -20.90 15.76 -17.56
C GLU A 281 -20.47 17.23 -17.51
N ASN A 282 -20.59 17.97 -18.59
CA ASN A 282 -20.19 19.36 -18.81
C ASN A 282 -18.78 19.66 -19.35
N GLY A 283 -17.95 18.68 -19.74
CA GLY A 283 -16.65 18.98 -20.35
C GLY A 283 -15.57 19.55 -19.40
N GLU A 284 -15.88 19.71 -18.11
CA GLU A 284 -14.96 20.26 -17.13
C GLU A 284 -14.32 19.16 -16.27
N ARG A 285 -12.98 19.14 -16.20
CA ARG A 285 -12.27 18.33 -15.20
C ARG A 285 -12.65 18.82 -13.80
N PRO A 286 -12.79 17.91 -12.80
CA PRO A 286 -13.01 18.33 -11.43
C PRO A 286 -11.98 19.38 -11.01
N ASP A 287 -12.44 20.47 -10.38
CA ASP A 287 -11.53 21.49 -9.85
C ASP A 287 -10.69 20.89 -8.71
N ILE A 288 -9.48 20.46 -9.04
CA ILE A 288 -8.55 19.84 -8.09
C ILE A 288 -7.97 20.83 -7.07
N SER A 289 -8.22 22.13 -7.24
CA SER A 289 -7.75 23.17 -6.32
C SER A 289 -8.59 23.25 -5.04
N LYS A 290 -9.82 22.69 -5.03
CA LYS A 290 -10.69 22.70 -3.86
C LYS A 290 -10.54 21.40 -3.08
N PRO A 291 -9.99 21.43 -1.84
CA PRO A 291 -10.02 20.27 -0.97
C PRO A 291 -11.47 19.89 -0.67
N GLN A 292 -11.81 18.61 -0.84
CA GLN A 292 -13.11 18.14 -0.39
C GLN A 292 -13.09 17.96 1.12
N ALA A 293 -14.13 18.46 1.80
CA ALA A 293 -14.24 18.31 3.24
C ALA A 293 -14.83 16.92 3.58
N LEU A 294 -14.04 16.06 4.23
CA LEU A 294 -14.57 14.94 5.01
C LEU A 294 -14.98 15.51 6.39
N PRO A 295 -16.12 15.24 6.97
CA PRO A 295 -17.20 14.31 6.70
C PRO A 295 -18.47 14.94 6.10
N ASN A 296 -18.49 16.24 5.76
CA ASN A 296 -19.72 16.91 5.32
C ASN A 296 -20.20 16.50 3.92
N ASP A 297 -19.44 15.65 3.23
CA ASP A 297 -19.63 15.29 1.83
C ASP A 297 -20.37 13.96 1.61
N PHE A 298 -20.86 13.34 2.71
CA PHE A 298 -21.60 12.06 2.62
C PHE A 298 -23.12 12.23 2.59
N GLY A 299 -23.64 13.45 2.51
CA GLY A 299 -25.09 13.72 2.48
C GLY A 299 -25.82 12.98 1.36
N ASP A 300 -25.15 12.77 0.23
CA ASP A 300 -25.68 12.00 -0.90
C ASP A 300 -25.73 10.49 -0.64
N TYR A 301 -25.06 9.98 0.40
CA TYR A 301 -24.97 8.55 0.73
C TYR A 301 -25.45 8.30 2.17
N PRO A 302 -26.79 8.17 2.38
CA PRO A 302 -27.40 8.19 3.71
C PRO A 302 -26.77 7.20 4.72
N SER A 303 -26.45 5.98 4.30
CA SER A 303 -25.82 4.99 5.18
C SER A 303 -24.43 5.42 5.68
N LEU A 304 -23.64 6.08 4.84
CA LEU A 304 -22.32 6.62 5.21
C LEU A 304 -22.47 7.87 6.06
N ALA A 305 -23.42 8.75 5.72
CA ALA A 305 -23.72 9.95 6.50
C ALA A 305 -24.06 9.59 7.96
N GLU A 306 -24.89 8.55 8.18
CA GLU A 306 -25.27 8.13 9.53
C GLU A 306 -24.09 7.57 10.34
N ILE A 307 -23.22 6.73 9.76
CA ILE A 307 -22.07 6.20 10.51
C ILE A 307 -20.97 7.25 10.72
N MET A 308 -20.93 8.29 9.89
CA MET A 308 -19.98 9.41 10.03
C MET A 308 -20.52 10.56 10.89
N ALA A 309 -21.83 10.63 11.14
CA ALA A 309 -22.45 11.72 11.90
C ALA A 309 -21.83 11.95 13.31
N PRO A 310 -21.50 10.90 14.10
CA PRO A 310 -20.86 11.09 15.40
C PRO A 310 -19.34 11.27 15.30
N ALA A 311 -18.74 11.14 14.12
CA ALA A 311 -17.29 11.10 13.95
C ALA A 311 -16.65 12.46 14.19
N SER A 312 -15.49 12.46 14.85
CA SER A 312 -14.67 13.64 15.08
C SER A 312 -13.24 13.43 14.60
N LEU A 313 -12.70 14.39 13.84
CA LEU A 313 -11.31 14.36 13.38
C LEU A 313 -10.34 14.45 14.55
N THR A 314 -9.33 13.59 14.59
CA THR A 314 -8.28 13.57 15.62
C THR A 314 -6.89 13.82 15.07
N ALA A 315 -6.63 13.46 13.82
CA ALA A 315 -5.34 13.67 13.15
C ALA A 315 -5.53 13.78 11.63
N PRO A 316 -4.69 14.55 10.92
CA PRO A 316 -3.63 15.40 11.49
C PRO A 316 -4.19 16.68 12.14
N PRO A 317 -3.43 17.34 13.04
CA PRO A 317 -3.89 18.51 13.78
C PRO A 317 -4.31 19.72 12.92
N GLN A 318 -3.78 19.79 11.69
CA GLN A 318 -4.06 20.86 10.75
C GLN A 318 -5.38 20.68 9.98
N GLY A 319 -6.14 19.65 10.28
CA GLY A 319 -7.34 19.25 9.53
C GLY A 319 -7.07 18.09 8.57
N VAL A 320 -8.08 17.69 7.81
CA VAL A 320 -7.94 16.64 6.78
C VAL A 320 -6.85 16.98 5.77
N ARG A 321 -6.11 16.00 5.31
CA ARG A 321 -5.15 16.17 4.24
C ARG A 321 -5.77 15.83 2.89
N SER A 322 -5.49 16.68 1.90
CA SER A 322 -5.79 16.39 0.50
C SER A 322 -4.52 16.33 -0.32
N THR A 323 -4.50 15.44 -1.30
CA THR A 323 -3.46 15.40 -2.32
C THR A 323 -3.93 16.11 -3.58
N GLY A 324 -2.99 16.55 -4.43
CA GLY A 324 -3.27 16.74 -5.84
C GLY A 324 -3.42 15.36 -6.53
N ARG A 325 -2.90 15.19 -7.75
CA ARG A 325 -2.76 13.85 -8.33
C ARG A 325 -1.95 12.96 -7.37
N LEU A 326 -2.54 11.82 -6.97
CA LEU A 326 -1.90 10.93 -6.01
C LEU A 326 -0.73 10.18 -6.65
N GLN A 327 -0.89 9.78 -7.93
CA GLN A 327 0.06 8.92 -8.61
C GLN A 327 1.34 9.63 -8.95
N ARG A 328 2.44 8.94 -8.68
CA ARG A 328 3.80 9.30 -9.06
C ARG A 328 4.56 8.01 -9.38
N LEU A 329 5.42 8.05 -10.37
CA LEU A 329 6.37 6.98 -10.69
C LEU A 329 7.70 7.59 -11.11
N VAL A 330 8.76 7.24 -10.38
CA VAL A 330 10.15 7.58 -10.68
C VAL A 330 10.94 6.28 -10.78
N ALA A 331 11.85 6.18 -11.73
CA ALA A 331 12.73 5.01 -11.78
C ALA A 331 13.53 4.89 -10.47
N PRO A 332 13.53 3.71 -9.80
CA PRO A 332 14.06 3.58 -8.44
C PRO A 332 15.60 3.57 -8.38
N VAL A 333 16.25 3.54 -9.53
CA VAL A 333 17.70 3.49 -9.64
C VAL A 333 18.22 4.82 -10.21
N LEU A 334 18.83 5.64 -9.38
CA LEU A 334 19.46 6.89 -9.77
C LEU A 334 20.93 6.68 -10.14
N SER A 335 21.60 5.76 -9.46
CA SER A 335 22.92 5.23 -9.80
C SER A 335 23.11 3.89 -9.09
N GLN A 336 24.19 3.15 -9.38
CA GLN A 336 24.46 1.85 -8.75
C GLN A 336 24.34 1.83 -7.21
N ARG A 337 24.65 2.94 -6.54
CA ARG A 337 24.67 3.06 -5.07
C ARG A 337 23.76 4.17 -4.55
N HIS A 338 22.84 4.67 -5.40
CA HIS A 338 21.79 5.60 -5.00
C HIS A 338 20.45 5.05 -5.49
N LEU A 339 19.72 4.42 -4.58
CA LEU A 339 18.52 3.67 -4.87
C LEU A 339 17.33 4.24 -4.09
N MET A 340 16.13 4.01 -4.57
CA MET A 340 14.89 4.39 -3.87
C MET A 340 14.13 3.14 -3.46
N LEU A 341 13.55 3.13 -2.27
CA LEU A 341 12.51 2.14 -1.92
C LEU A 341 11.22 2.40 -2.71
N PRO A 342 10.40 1.38 -2.94
CA PRO A 342 9.18 1.52 -3.74
C PRO A 342 8.28 2.67 -3.31
N THR A 343 8.07 2.88 -2.02
CA THR A 343 7.23 3.97 -1.50
C THR A 343 7.80 5.37 -1.73
N ALA A 344 9.10 5.52 -1.93
CA ALA A 344 9.73 6.77 -2.33
C ALA A 344 9.69 6.94 -3.86
N ALA A 345 9.86 5.86 -4.62
CA ALA A 345 9.85 5.89 -6.07
C ALA A 345 8.44 5.99 -6.66
N MET A 346 7.43 5.43 -5.97
CA MET A 346 6.08 5.32 -6.50
C MET A 346 5.01 5.60 -5.44
N THR A 347 3.95 6.25 -5.88
CA THR A 347 2.65 6.21 -5.23
C THR A 347 1.64 5.82 -6.31
N LEU A 348 0.96 4.69 -6.14
CA LEU A 348 -0.17 4.31 -6.99
C LEU A 348 -1.48 4.67 -6.30
N ASP A 349 -2.27 3.66 -5.95
CA ASP A 349 -3.58 3.84 -5.37
C ASP A 349 -3.80 2.84 -4.22
N PRO A 350 -4.51 3.21 -3.14
CA PRO A 350 -4.68 2.31 -1.99
C PRO A 350 -5.71 1.18 -2.20
N LEU A 351 -6.39 1.10 -3.33
CA LEU A 351 -7.55 0.22 -3.56
C LEU A 351 -7.30 -1.26 -3.20
N HIS A 352 -6.11 -1.76 -3.43
CA HIS A 352 -5.76 -3.16 -3.14
C HIS A 352 -4.71 -3.32 -2.02
N SER A 353 -4.45 -2.27 -1.24
CA SER A 353 -3.51 -2.31 -0.10
C SER A 353 -2.08 -2.80 -0.47
N THR A 354 -1.59 -2.50 -1.67
CA THR A 354 -0.31 -3.01 -2.19
C THR A 354 0.92 -2.38 -1.53
N GLY A 355 0.79 -1.19 -0.91
CA GLY A 355 1.91 -0.34 -0.54
C GLY A 355 2.88 -0.95 0.49
N ILE A 356 2.37 -1.62 1.55
CA ILE A 356 3.24 -2.23 2.57
C ILE A 356 4.00 -3.43 1.98
N ALA A 357 3.31 -4.31 1.23
CA ALA A 357 3.95 -5.46 0.59
C ALA A 357 5.06 -5.03 -0.36
N HIS A 358 4.79 -4.02 -1.20
CA HIS A 358 5.78 -3.50 -2.15
C HIS A 358 6.98 -2.87 -1.43
N ALA A 359 6.74 -2.08 -0.38
CA ALA A 359 7.81 -1.50 0.43
C ALA A 359 8.70 -2.57 1.06
N LEU A 360 8.12 -3.59 1.68
CA LEU A 360 8.86 -4.69 2.33
C LEU A 360 9.64 -5.54 1.31
N ALA A 361 9.07 -5.80 0.13
CA ALA A 361 9.80 -6.46 -0.95
C ALA A 361 10.99 -5.62 -1.43
N GLY A 362 10.82 -4.30 -1.51
CA GLY A 362 11.92 -3.38 -1.80
C GLY A 362 13.01 -3.44 -0.73
N VAL A 363 12.65 -3.47 0.55
CA VAL A 363 13.61 -3.65 1.66
C VAL A 363 14.39 -4.94 1.49
N ASP A 364 13.73 -6.07 1.27
CA ASP A 364 14.36 -7.37 1.10
C ASP A 364 15.33 -7.40 -0.10
N ARG A 365 14.92 -6.83 -1.22
CA ARG A 365 15.75 -6.73 -2.44
C ARG A 365 16.97 -5.84 -2.23
N LEU A 366 16.81 -4.67 -1.58
CA LEU A 366 17.93 -3.77 -1.30
C LEU A 366 18.90 -4.35 -0.28
N LEU A 367 18.42 -5.09 0.73
CA LEU A 367 19.28 -5.82 1.65
C LEU A 367 20.18 -6.81 0.89
N ASN A 368 19.60 -7.59 0.00
CA ASN A 368 20.35 -8.54 -0.83
C ASN A 368 21.39 -7.83 -1.72
N ILE A 369 21.05 -6.67 -2.31
CA ILE A 369 21.98 -5.90 -3.12
C ILE A 369 23.13 -5.35 -2.28
N ILE A 370 22.82 -4.69 -1.16
CA ILE A 370 23.82 -3.96 -0.36
C ILE A 370 24.76 -4.91 0.39
N ILE A 371 24.24 -6.06 0.87
CA ILE A 371 25.01 -6.99 1.71
C ILE A 371 25.84 -7.97 0.88
N THR A 372 25.33 -8.43 -0.29
CA THR A 372 25.88 -9.61 -0.97
C THR A 372 26.64 -9.33 -2.25
N LYS A 373 26.60 -8.11 -2.79
CA LYS A 373 27.21 -7.79 -4.09
C LYS A 373 28.56 -7.07 -3.93
N ASP A 374 29.63 -7.88 -3.96
CA ASP A 374 31.02 -7.38 -3.74
C ASP A 374 31.70 -6.90 -5.04
N ASN A 375 31.24 -7.35 -6.21
CA ASN A 375 31.84 -6.94 -7.47
C ASN A 375 30.88 -6.07 -8.31
N GLU A 376 31.42 -5.17 -9.10
CA GLU A 376 30.70 -4.16 -9.89
C GLU A 376 29.72 -4.81 -10.91
N THR A 377 30.11 -5.93 -11.55
CA THR A 377 29.28 -6.60 -12.56
C THR A 377 28.05 -7.26 -11.93
N GLU A 378 28.21 -7.90 -10.78
CA GLU A 378 27.07 -8.48 -10.04
C GLU A 378 26.16 -7.38 -9.47
N LEU A 379 26.76 -6.28 -9.03
CA LEU A 379 26.03 -5.12 -8.57
C LEU A 379 25.16 -4.52 -9.68
N ASP A 380 25.74 -4.30 -10.86
CA ASP A 380 25.00 -3.79 -12.02
C ASP A 380 23.83 -4.68 -12.39
N SER A 381 24.05 -5.98 -12.45
CA SER A 381 23.00 -6.95 -12.74
C SER A 381 21.87 -6.92 -11.70
N ALA A 382 22.22 -6.88 -10.42
CA ALA A 382 21.25 -6.88 -9.33
C ALA A 382 20.42 -5.58 -9.26
N VAL A 383 21.09 -4.43 -9.50
CA VAL A 383 20.43 -3.13 -9.56
C VAL A 383 19.49 -3.04 -10.76
N HIS A 384 19.92 -3.54 -11.93
CA HIS A 384 19.08 -3.62 -13.11
C HIS A 384 17.85 -4.53 -12.89
N GLN A 385 18.05 -5.69 -12.26
CA GLN A 385 16.95 -6.60 -11.90
C GLN A 385 15.96 -5.92 -10.93
N TYR A 386 16.45 -5.17 -9.96
CA TYR A 386 15.60 -4.41 -9.04
C TYR A 386 14.72 -3.40 -9.78
N GLU A 387 15.30 -2.60 -10.67
CA GLU A 387 14.53 -1.63 -11.48
C GLU A 387 13.52 -2.34 -12.38
N THR A 388 13.92 -3.41 -13.06
CA THR A 388 13.04 -4.17 -13.95
C THR A 388 11.85 -4.74 -13.20
N SER A 389 12.07 -5.41 -12.07
CA SER A 389 10.99 -5.97 -11.25
C SER A 389 10.03 -4.89 -10.76
N PHE A 390 10.57 -3.79 -10.25
CA PHE A 390 9.79 -2.66 -9.76
C PHE A 390 8.88 -2.06 -10.85
N LEU A 391 9.41 -1.84 -12.05
CA LEU A 391 8.64 -1.24 -13.15
C LEU A 391 7.57 -2.20 -13.69
N GLN A 392 7.84 -3.50 -13.78
CA GLN A 392 6.87 -4.50 -14.22
C GLN A 392 5.73 -4.65 -13.22
N GLU A 393 6.03 -4.67 -11.92
CA GLU A 393 5.03 -4.68 -10.85
C GLU A 393 4.17 -3.41 -10.90
N SER A 394 4.79 -2.26 -11.08
CA SER A 394 4.11 -0.96 -11.16
C SER A 394 3.13 -0.91 -12.34
N GLU A 395 3.57 -1.36 -13.52
CA GLU A 395 2.74 -1.40 -14.73
C GLU A 395 1.53 -2.33 -14.55
N LEU A 396 1.74 -3.52 -13.99
CA LEU A 396 0.66 -4.48 -13.77
C LEU A 396 -0.38 -3.93 -12.78
N ILE A 397 0.06 -3.39 -11.65
CA ILE A 397 -0.86 -2.85 -10.64
C ILE A 397 -1.61 -1.63 -11.17
N ASP A 398 -0.95 -0.73 -11.89
CA ASP A 398 -1.61 0.42 -12.52
C ASP A 398 -2.69 0.00 -13.52
N GLU A 399 -2.42 -1.02 -14.35
CA GLU A 399 -3.41 -1.60 -15.29
C GLU A 399 -4.63 -2.14 -14.55
N LEU A 400 -4.43 -2.90 -13.46
CA LEU A 400 -5.51 -3.51 -12.67
C LEU A 400 -6.32 -2.45 -11.94
N VAL A 401 -5.66 -1.50 -11.28
CA VAL A 401 -6.31 -0.43 -10.52
C VAL A 401 -7.10 0.50 -11.45
N SER A 402 -6.50 0.96 -12.54
CA SER A 402 -7.20 1.83 -13.50
C SER A 402 -8.43 1.12 -14.07
N THR A 403 -8.35 -0.19 -14.34
CA THR A 403 -9.50 -0.97 -14.82
C THR A 403 -10.60 -1.06 -13.76
N ALA A 404 -10.24 -1.28 -12.49
CA ALA A 404 -11.20 -1.31 -11.39
C ALA A 404 -11.96 0.02 -11.28
N TYR A 405 -11.28 1.16 -11.37
CA TYR A 405 -11.93 2.48 -11.39
C TYR A 405 -12.87 2.65 -12.59
N LEU A 406 -12.40 2.33 -13.78
CA LEU A 406 -13.18 2.49 -15.01
C LEU A 406 -14.40 1.55 -15.10
N THR A 407 -14.45 0.53 -14.24
CA THR A 407 -15.57 -0.43 -14.15
C THR A 407 -16.42 -0.27 -12.90
N MET A 408 -16.07 0.66 -12.00
CA MET A 408 -16.69 0.81 -10.67
C MET A 408 -18.20 1.06 -10.72
N GLY A 409 -18.71 1.67 -11.79
CA GLY A 409 -20.13 1.88 -12.01
C GLY A 409 -20.92 0.59 -12.30
N ASP A 410 -20.26 -0.49 -12.74
CA ASP A 410 -20.81 -1.83 -12.92
C ASP A 410 -20.16 -2.80 -11.94
N PHE A 411 -20.85 -3.11 -10.85
CA PHE A 411 -20.30 -3.93 -9.77
C PHE A 411 -19.80 -5.30 -10.20
N LYS A 412 -20.42 -5.91 -11.21
CA LYS A 412 -19.99 -7.22 -11.74
C LYS A 412 -18.63 -7.10 -12.45
N ARG A 413 -18.43 -6.04 -13.24
CA ARG A 413 -17.16 -5.77 -13.91
C ARG A 413 -16.07 -5.37 -12.90
N PHE A 414 -16.42 -4.53 -11.94
CA PHE A 414 -15.52 -4.17 -10.85
C PHE A 414 -15.06 -5.41 -10.08
N THR A 415 -15.99 -6.29 -9.69
CA THR A 415 -15.67 -7.54 -9.00
C THR A 415 -14.72 -8.40 -9.83
N ALA A 416 -15.01 -8.55 -11.14
CA ALA A 416 -14.16 -9.33 -12.04
C ALA A 416 -12.73 -8.73 -12.16
N ALA A 417 -12.59 -7.41 -12.19
CA ALA A 417 -11.28 -6.75 -12.15
C ALA A 417 -10.52 -7.06 -10.83
N CYS A 418 -11.20 -7.01 -9.68
CA CYS A 418 -10.62 -7.38 -8.40
C CYS A 418 -10.14 -8.85 -8.37
N MET A 419 -10.87 -9.78 -9.01
CA MET A 419 -10.48 -11.20 -9.03
C MET A 419 -9.16 -11.44 -9.76
N ILE A 420 -8.84 -10.65 -10.79
CA ILE A 420 -7.54 -10.75 -11.48
C ILE A 420 -6.41 -10.34 -10.52
N TYR A 421 -6.59 -9.27 -9.76
CA TYR A 421 -5.64 -8.85 -8.73
C TYR A 421 -5.45 -9.94 -7.66
N PHE A 422 -6.54 -10.48 -7.10
CA PHE A 422 -6.47 -11.51 -6.06
C PHE A 422 -5.78 -12.77 -6.57
N ALA A 423 -6.02 -13.20 -7.81
CA ALA A 423 -5.31 -14.34 -8.37
C ALA A 423 -3.79 -14.11 -8.43
N GLY A 424 -3.34 -12.97 -8.90
CA GLY A 424 -1.90 -12.62 -8.92
C GLY A 424 -1.30 -12.54 -7.51
N ALA A 425 -2.04 -12.01 -6.53
CA ALA A 425 -1.61 -11.95 -5.14
C ALA A 425 -1.47 -13.36 -4.54
N ILE A 426 -2.49 -14.21 -4.67
CA ILE A 426 -2.51 -15.58 -4.17
C ILE A 426 -1.38 -16.42 -4.77
N CYS A 427 -1.14 -16.33 -6.09
CA CYS A 427 0.00 -17.01 -6.72
C CYS A 427 1.35 -16.61 -6.10
N SER A 428 1.52 -15.33 -5.79
CA SER A 428 2.73 -14.86 -5.11
C SER A 428 2.82 -15.39 -3.68
N GLU A 429 1.71 -15.44 -2.95
CA GLU A 429 1.62 -16.00 -1.59
C GLU A 429 1.97 -17.48 -1.58
N GLU A 430 1.42 -18.28 -2.52
CA GLU A 430 1.73 -19.70 -2.69
C GLU A 430 3.23 -19.92 -2.95
N ARG A 431 3.83 -19.12 -3.84
CA ARG A 431 5.28 -19.19 -4.12
C ARG A 431 6.12 -18.91 -2.87
N TYR A 432 5.75 -17.93 -2.05
CA TYR A 432 6.41 -17.66 -0.77
C TYR A 432 6.22 -18.79 0.24
N GLN A 433 5.03 -19.41 0.30
CA GLN A 433 4.71 -20.53 1.18
C GLN A 433 5.55 -21.77 0.81
N ASP A 434 5.75 -22.03 -0.47
CA ASP A 434 6.60 -23.09 -1.00
C ASP A 434 8.10 -22.85 -0.82
N GLY A 435 8.47 -21.78 -0.11
CA GLY A 435 9.87 -21.45 0.14
C GLY A 435 10.59 -20.84 -1.05
N GLN A 436 9.88 -20.52 -2.13
CA GLN A 436 10.46 -19.80 -3.25
C GLN A 436 10.78 -18.35 -2.84
N ASN A 437 11.68 -17.74 -3.56
CA ASN A 437 12.01 -16.32 -3.40
C ASN A 437 11.69 -15.59 -4.72
N PRO A 438 10.41 -15.28 -4.98
CA PRO A 438 10.01 -14.68 -6.24
C PRO A 438 10.68 -13.31 -6.41
N THR A 439 11.22 -13.06 -7.59
CA THR A 439 11.82 -11.76 -7.94
C THR A 439 10.77 -10.69 -8.14
N HIS A 440 9.52 -11.06 -8.38
CA HIS A 440 8.39 -10.16 -8.59
C HIS A 440 7.22 -10.53 -7.68
N LEU A 441 6.43 -9.52 -7.33
CA LEU A 441 5.13 -9.67 -6.66
C LEU A 441 4.01 -9.77 -7.69
N TRP A 442 2.83 -10.21 -7.24
CA TRP A 442 1.58 -10.28 -8.03
C TRP A 442 1.71 -11.07 -9.32
N ASN A 443 2.65 -12.01 -9.38
CA ASN A 443 2.93 -12.83 -10.56
C ASN A 443 3.36 -12.00 -11.81
N ALA A 444 3.98 -10.83 -11.59
CA ALA A 444 4.38 -9.91 -12.66
C ALA A 444 5.53 -10.44 -13.53
N ASP A 445 6.22 -11.49 -13.12
CA ASP A 445 7.24 -12.23 -13.89
C ASP A 445 6.65 -13.31 -14.81
N ASP A 446 5.40 -13.73 -14.61
CA ASP A 446 4.72 -14.67 -15.50
C ASP A 446 4.14 -13.93 -16.72
N ARG A 447 4.81 -14.09 -17.86
CA ARG A 447 4.39 -13.45 -19.11
C ARG A 447 2.97 -13.84 -19.53
N ASN A 448 2.56 -15.08 -19.28
CA ASN A 448 1.22 -15.54 -19.63
C ASN A 448 0.16 -14.88 -18.74
N PHE A 449 0.43 -14.77 -17.43
CA PHE A 449 -0.45 -14.05 -16.51
C PHE A 449 -0.59 -12.58 -16.91
N VAL A 450 0.53 -11.89 -17.16
CA VAL A 450 0.53 -10.46 -17.54
C VAL A 450 -0.23 -10.24 -18.86
N GLN A 451 -0.04 -11.11 -19.85
CA GLN A 451 -0.79 -11.02 -21.12
C GLN A 451 -2.28 -11.30 -20.92
N PHE A 452 -2.62 -12.28 -20.10
CA PHE A 452 -4.00 -12.55 -19.71
C PHE A 452 -4.61 -11.34 -19.02
N ALA A 453 -3.97 -10.79 -17.99
CA ALA A 453 -4.44 -9.63 -17.23
C ALA A 453 -4.70 -8.43 -18.16
N LYS A 454 -3.76 -8.08 -19.03
CA LYS A 454 -3.93 -6.98 -20.01
C LYS A 454 -5.13 -7.21 -20.95
N ARG A 455 -5.31 -8.43 -21.45
CA ARG A 455 -6.44 -8.79 -22.32
C ARG A 455 -7.78 -8.73 -21.58
N ALA A 456 -7.81 -9.25 -20.35
CA ALA A 456 -9.01 -9.22 -19.50
C ALA A 456 -9.39 -7.79 -19.11
N CYS A 457 -8.42 -6.97 -18.72
CA CYS A 457 -8.61 -5.54 -18.42
C CYS A 457 -9.14 -4.78 -19.65
N PHE A 458 -8.62 -5.06 -20.83
CA PHE A 458 -9.14 -4.48 -22.08
C PHE A 458 -10.61 -4.87 -22.30
N ALA A 459 -10.96 -6.16 -22.17
CA ALA A 459 -12.34 -6.64 -22.32
C ALA A 459 -13.30 -6.03 -21.30
N LEU A 460 -12.84 -5.86 -20.03
CA LEU A 460 -13.65 -5.23 -18.98
C LEU A 460 -13.96 -3.76 -19.27
N ARG A 461 -13.07 -3.04 -19.92
CA ARG A 461 -13.26 -1.64 -20.30
C ARG A 461 -14.15 -1.47 -21.54
N GLN A 462 -14.33 -2.53 -22.34
CA GLN A 462 -15.26 -2.49 -23.48
C GLN A 462 -16.70 -2.75 -23.03
N SER A 463 -17.68 -2.16 -23.71
CA SER A 463 -19.12 -2.33 -23.40
C SER A 463 -19.68 -3.68 -23.82
N ASN A 464 -18.89 -4.60 -24.37
CA ASN A 464 -19.35 -5.91 -24.81
C ASN A 464 -19.54 -6.88 -23.62
N ASN A 465 -20.37 -7.93 -23.80
CA ASN A 465 -20.70 -8.89 -22.75
C ASN A 465 -19.73 -10.08 -22.65
N ASP A 466 -18.70 -10.17 -23.50
CA ASP A 466 -17.84 -11.36 -23.59
C ASP A 466 -16.77 -11.45 -22.50
N TYR A 467 -16.65 -10.42 -21.64
CA TYR A 467 -15.61 -10.38 -20.59
C TYR A 467 -15.70 -11.56 -19.61
N GLN A 468 -16.90 -12.06 -19.33
CA GLN A 468 -17.09 -13.15 -18.35
C GLN A 468 -16.42 -14.44 -18.83
N ALA A 469 -16.60 -14.84 -20.09
CA ALA A 469 -15.94 -16.00 -20.66
C ALA A 469 -14.42 -15.80 -20.69
N ILE A 470 -13.94 -14.63 -21.14
CA ILE A 470 -12.50 -14.31 -21.20
C ILE A 470 -11.86 -14.44 -19.82
N ILE A 471 -12.53 -13.97 -18.75
CA ILE A 471 -11.96 -13.98 -17.41
C ILE A 471 -12.08 -15.37 -16.78
N SER A 472 -13.26 -16.02 -16.81
CA SER A 472 -13.44 -17.31 -16.15
C SER A 472 -12.55 -18.41 -16.77
N GLU A 473 -12.44 -18.46 -18.08
CA GLU A 473 -11.57 -19.43 -18.77
C GLU A 473 -10.09 -19.04 -18.65
N GLY A 474 -9.80 -17.76 -18.86
CA GLY A 474 -8.42 -17.28 -18.85
C GLY A 474 -7.77 -17.27 -17.47
N LEU A 475 -8.56 -17.11 -16.39
CA LEU A 475 -8.07 -17.12 -15.01
C LEU A 475 -7.75 -18.53 -14.51
N ALA A 476 -8.33 -19.57 -15.12
CA ALA A 476 -8.26 -20.95 -14.63
C ALA A 476 -6.85 -21.44 -14.25
N PRO A 477 -5.76 -21.14 -15.02
CA PRO A 477 -4.41 -21.59 -14.67
C PRO A 477 -3.88 -21.03 -13.32
N TRP A 478 -4.41 -19.91 -12.86
CA TRP A 478 -3.96 -19.22 -11.64
C TRP A 478 -5.05 -19.15 -10.57
N ASN A 479 -6.20 -19.77 -10.79
CA ASN A 479 -7.35 -19.70 -9.88
C ASN A 479 -7.38 -20.90 -8.92
N THR A 480 -6.45 -20.93 -7.99
CA THR A 480 -6.34 -21.98 -6.95
C THR A 480 -7.38 -21.81 -5.83
N ALA A 481 -7.90 -20.58 -5.66
CA ALA A 481 -8.82 -20.21 -4.59
C ALA A 481 -10.32 -20.23 -4.98
N GLY A 482 -10.66 -20.69 -6.19
CA GLY A 482 -12.05 -20.71 -6.65
C GLY A 482 -12.69 -19.34 -6.86
N LEU A 483 -11.90 -18.35 -7.24
CA LEU A 483 -12.38 -17.02 -7.58
C LEU A 483 -13.36 -17.09 -8.76
N MET A 484 -14.31 -16.16 -8.84
CA MET A 484 -15.37 -16.11 -9.84
C MET A 484 -16.42 -17.23 -9.74
N ASP A 485 -16.41 -18.10 -8.70
CA ASP A 485 -17.46 -19.10 -8.51
C ASP A 485 -18.80 -18.42 -8.14
N PRO A 486 -19.84 -18.50 -8.98
CA PRO A 486 -21.11 -17.83 -8.69
C PRO A 486 -21.84 -18.40 -7.46
N ARG A 487 -21.51 -19.63 -7.04
CA ARG A 487 -22.14 -20.29 -5.89
C ARG A 487 -21.79 -19.62 -4.56
N VAL A 488 -20.62 -18.97 -4.46
CA VAL A 488 -20.19 -18.27 -3.25
C VAL A 488 -20.78 -16.88 -3.11
N GLN A 489 -21.48 -16.39 -4.15
CA GLN A 489 -22.21 -15.10 -4.11
C GLN A 489 -21.34 -13.93 -3.62
N ASN A 490 -20.09 -13.82 -4.13
CA ASN A 490 -19.10 -12.83 -3.71
C ASN A 490 -18.72 -12.90 -2.21
N ARG A 491 -18.79 -14.08 -1.59
CA ARG A 491 -18.44 -14.36 -0.18
C ARG A 491 -17.34 -15.40 -0.13
N TYR A 492 -16.09 -15.00 -0.39
CA TYR A 492 -14.94 -15.90 -0.41
C TYR A 492 -14.43 -16.09 1.01
N ALA A 493 -14.62 -17.29 1.56
CA ALA A 493 -14.38 -17.58 2.96
C ALA A 493 -12.89 -17.60 3.34
N TYR A 494 -12.04 -18.07 2.45
CA TYR A 494 -10.58 -18.11 2.64
C TYR A 494 -9.90 -18.27 1.29
N THR A 495 -9.00 -17.36 0.96
CA THR A 495 -8.30 -17.33 -0.32
C THR A 495 -6.77 -17.25 -0.19
N ALA A 496 -6.26 -16.91 1.00
CA ALA A 496 -4.83 -16.85 1.27
C ALA A 496 -4.28 -18.20 1.77
N THR A 497 -2.99 -18.38 1.65
CA THR A 497 -2.25 -19.62 1.95
C THR A 497 -1.58 -19.59 3.33
N LYS A 498 -2.18 -18.96 4.30
CA LYS A 498 -1.62 -18.88 5.67
C LYS A 498 -1.94 -20.09 6.52
#